data_cfe16716d34b0fa4c9cbe7aa32684fa9
#
_entry.id   cfe16716d34b0fa4c9cbe7aa32684fa9
#
_cell.length_a   1.000
_cell.length_b   1.000
_cell.length_c   1.000
_cell.angle_alpha   90.00
_cell.angle_beta   90.00
_cell.angle_gamma   90.00
#
_symmetry.space_group_name_H-M   'P 1'
#
loop_
_entity.id
_entity.type
_entity.pdbx_description
1 polymer ?
#
loop_
_entity_poly.entity_id
_entity_poly.type
_entity_poly.pdbx_seq_one_letter_code
_entity_poly.pdbx_strand_id
1 'polypeptide(L)'
;QFVTKVVSCRAAELRPEGGGEALSGFQVVLEDTILFPEGGGQPDDRGLIGDVPVLRVTRRGPDAVHFVQQPLQPGAEVLLSLDWNRRFDHMQQHSGQHLITAIAEQMFGFKTTSWELGRQRSVIELDTPSMSTEQVEALERRVNEKIRERVPVTVRELPADDPAIETVRSRGLPGDHVGPVRVVDIEGLDSNMCCGTHVSNLSDLQAIKLLGTEKGKKNKTNLVFLAGNRVLKSIEQSHSTEKALTSLLKNGPGEHVEAVKRLQSSVKLLQKNNLTLLRDVAVLIARDFKSQPDHRQLFVLHR
;
A
#
# COMPACT_ATOMS: atom_id res chain seq x y z
N GLN A 1 17.29 -18.72 -3.82
CA GLN A 1 18.68 -18.61 -3.33
C GLN A 1 19.63 -18.40 -4.49
N PHE A 2 20.66 -17.63 -4.28
CA PHE A 2 21.63 -17.24 -5.31
C PHE A 2 23.01 -17.03 -4.68
N VAL A 3 24.06 -17.58 -5.27
CA VAL A 3 25.43 -17.45 -4.77
C VAL A 3 26.13 -16.32 -5.53
N THR A 4 26.80 -15.43 -4.80
CA THR A 4 27.51 -14.27 -5.36
C THR A 4 28.73 -13.92 -4.49
N LYS A 5 29.50 -12.91 -4.89
CA LYS A 5 30.68 -12.43 -4.12
C LYS A 5 30.49 -11.01 -3.65
N VAL A 6 31.04 -10.70 -2.49
CA VAL A 6 31.10 -9.35 -1.94
C VAL A 6 32.20 -8.56 -2.68
N VAL A 7 31.81 -7.52 -3.38
CA VAL A 7 32.75 -6.60 -4.06
C VAL A 7 33.29 -5.56 -3.09
N SER A 8 32.40 -4.94 -2.30
CA SER A 8 32.81 -3.95 -1.31
C SER A 8 31.87 -3.93 -0.11
N CYS A 9 32.43 -3.54 1.04
CA CYS A 9 31.69 -3.32 2.28
C CYS A 9 32.24 -2.06 2.95
N ARG A 10 31.41 -1.04 3.15
CA ARG A 10 31.81 0.27 3.71
C ARG A 10 30.87 0.68 4.82
N ALA A 11 31.41 1.20 5.92
CA ALA A 11 30.59 1.76 7.00
C ALA A 11 29.67 2.88 6.47
N ALA A 12 28.44 2.88 6.92
CA ALA A 12 27.41 3.82 6.49
C ALA A 12 26.29 3.95 7.53
N GLU A 13 25.46 4.96 7.38
CA GLU A 13 24.26 5.17 8.18
C GLU A 13 23.01 5.07 7.30
N LEU A 14 21.96 4.44 7.81
CA LEU A 14 20.63 4.41 7.22
C LEU A 14 19.70 5.27 8.04
N ARG A 15 19.11 6.29 7.42
CA ARG A 15 18.04 7.08 8.03
C ARG A 15 16.70 6.44 7.66
N PRO A 16 15.86 6.08 8.67
CA PRO A 16 14.53 5.52 8.41
C PRO A 16 13.62 6.53 7.70
N GLU A 17 12.77 6.05 6.79
CA GLU A 17 11.70 6.86 6.21
C GLU A 17 10.68 7.23 7.30
N GLY A 18 10.37 8.52 7.43
CA GLY A 18 9.45 9.01 8.47
C GLY A 18 10.12 9.57 9.72
N GLY A 19 11.45 9.66 9.74
CA GLY A 19 12.21 10.18 10.88
C GLY A 19 12.55 9.12 11.90
N GLY A 20 13.54 9.38 12.73
CA GLY A 20 14.09 8.47 13.73
C GLY A 20 15.60 8.57 13.80
N GLU A 21 16.21 7.86 14.75
CA GLU A 21 17.65 7.78 14.86
C GLU A 21 18.26 7.05 13.66
N ALA A 22 19.40 7.55 13.17
CA ALA A 22 20.15 6.91 12.11
C ALA A 22 20.67 5.55 12.60
N LEU A 23 20.47 4.50 11.81
CA LEU A 23 21.00 3.17 12.08
C LEU A 23 22.42 3.08 11.51
N SER A 24 23.40 2.81 12.37
CA SER A 24 24.76 2.50 11.94
C SER A 24 24.83 1.10 11.32
N GLY A 25 25.60 0.96 10.25
CA GLY A 25 25.73 -0.30 9.54
C GLY A 25 26.71 -0.19 8.38
N PHE A 26 26.46 -0.96 7.32
CA PHE A 26 27.37 -1.08 6.19
C PHE A 26 26.61 -1.09 4.88
N GLN A 27 27.15 -0.42 3.88
CA GLN A 27 26.76 -0.54 2.47
C GLN A 27 27.59 -1.62 1.81
N VAL A 28 26.91 -2.62 1.26
CA VAL A 28 27.52 -3.77 0.59
C VAL A 28 27.14 -3.77 -0.88
N VAL A 29 28.14 -3.85 -1.75
CA VAL A 29 27.97 -4.09 -3.19
C VAL A 29 28.39 -5.52 -3.47
N LEU A 30 27.59 -6.23 -4.25
CA LEU A 30 27.82 -7.61 -4.67
C LEU A 30 28.12 -7.64 -6.16
N GLU A 31 28.80 -8.69 -6.63
CA GLU A 31 29.09 -8.92 -8.04
C GLU A 31 27.81 -9.03 -8.86
N ASP A 32 26.79 -9.71 -8.31
CA ASP A 32 25.44 -9.78 -8.84
C ASP A 32 24.44 -9.99 -7.70
N THR A 33 23.14 -9.70 -7.91
CA THR A 33 22.12 -9.81 -6.88
C THR A 33 20.74 -10.14 -7.43
N ILE A 34 20.01 -10.96 -6.67
CA ILE A 34 18.58 -11.21 -6.89
C ILE A 34 17.67 -10.25 -6.10
N LEU A 35 18.25 -9.39 -5.25
CA LEU A 35 17.49 -8.45 -4.42
C LEU A 35 17.23 -7.17 -5.20
N PHE A 36 15.97 -6.89 -5.47
CA PHE A 36 15.54 -5.72 -6.23
C PHE A 36 15.79 -4.43 -5.46
N PRO A 37 16.55 -3.47 -6.02
CA PRO A 37 16.69 -2.15 -5.44
C PRO A 37 15.42 -1.33 -5.67
N GLU A 38 15.08 -0.47 -4.72
CA GLU A 38 13.96 0.47 -4.87
C GLU A 38 14.07 1.26 -6.18
N GLY A 39 12.99 1.24 -6.95
CA GLY A 39 12.96 1.94 -8.23
C GLY A 39 11.66 1.75 -9.00
N GLY A 40 11.37 2.69 -9.91
CA GLY A 40 10.18 2.61 -10.75
C GLY A 40 8.86 2.54 -9.97
N GLY A 41 8.79 3.10 -8.75
CA GLY A 41 7.61 3.06 -7.88
C GLY A 41 7.40 1.75 -7.12
N GLN A 42 8.30 0.76 -7.29
CA GLN A 42 8.29 -0.46 -6.52
C GLN A 42 9.28 -0.36 -5.36
N PRO A 43 8.87 -0.70 -4.11
CA PRO A 43 9.77 -0.79 -2.98
C PRO A 43 10.83 -1.88 -3.17
N ASP A 44 11.94 -1.72 -2.47
CA ASP A 44 13.03 -2.67 -2.45
C ASP A 44 12.64 -4.03 -1.85
N ASP A 45 13.45 -5.03 -2.15
CA ASP A 45 13.36 -6.32 -1.50
C ASP A 45 14.02 -6.33 -0.11
N ARG A 46 13.71 -7.40 0.59
CA ARG A 46 14.36 -7.83 1.83
C ARG A 46 14.85 -9.25 1.68
N GLY A 47 15.75 -9.66 2.56
CA GLY A 47 16.31 -11.00 2.54
C GLY A 47 17.53 -11.10 3.42
N LEU A 48 18.39 -12.07 3.12
CA LEU A 48 19.63 -12.34 3.85
C LEU A 48 20.81 -12.40 2.87
N ILE A 49 21.96 -11.90 3.31
CA ILE A 49 23.28 -12.17 2.72
C ILE A 49 24.01 -13.09 3.71
N GLY A 50 24.12 -14.37 3.39
CA GLY A 50 24.44 -15.38 4.40
C GLY A 50 23.37 -15.39 5.50
N ASP A 51 23.78 -15.11 6.74
CA ASP A 51 22.88 -14.98 7.90
C ASP A 51 22.56 -13.52 8.25
N VAL A 52 23.08 -12.55 7.47
CA VAL A 52 22.96 -11.12 7.78
C VAL A 52 21.73 -10.54 7.09
N PRO A 53 20.76 -9.97 7.85
CA PRO A 53 19.58 -9.36 7.28
C PRO A 53 19.88 -8.11 6.44
N VAL A 54 19.24 -8.02 5.27
CA VAL A 54 19.26 -6.84 4.40
C VAL A 54 18.10 -5.92 4.78
N LEU A 55 18.42 -4.73 5.25
CA LEU A 55 17.45 -3.75 5.73
C LEU A 55 16.97 -2.80 4.62
N ARG A 56 17.79 -2.56 3.61
CA ARG A 56 17.42 -1.75 2.44
C ARG A 56 18.28 -2.12 1.24
N VAL A 57 17.69 -2.03 0.05
CA VAL A 57 18.42 -2.11 -1.21
C VAL A 57 18.12 -0.87 -2.03
N THR A 58 19.15 -0.11 -2.37
CA THR A 58 19.04 1.12 -3.18
C THR A 58 19.85 1.01 -4.45
N ARG A 59 19.50 1.79 -5.46
CA ARG A 59 20.30 1.88 -6.69
C ARG A 59 21.27 3.05 -6.60
N ARG A 60 22.52 2.81 -6.97
CA ARG A 60 23.53 3.87 -7.14
C ARG A 60 24.27 3.66 -8.46
N GLY A 61 23.91 4.42 -9.48
CA GLY A 61 24.35 4.17 -10.85
C GLY A 61 23.93 2.76 -11.31
N PRO A 62 24.85 1.93 -11.79
CA PRO A 62 24.57 0.55 -12.18
C PRO A 62 24.40 -0.40 -10.98
N ASP A 63 24.90 -0.04 -9.81
CA ASP A 63 25.02 -0.95 -8.66
C ASP A 63 23.76 -0.98 -7.80
N ALA A 64 23.41 -2.19 -7.35
CA ALA A 64 22.50 -2.40 -6.23
C ALA A 64 23.29 -2.38 -4.91
N VAL A 65 22.99 -1.43 -4.03
CA VAL A 65 23.67 -1.22 -2.75
C VAL A 65 22.79 -1.74 -1.63
N HIS A 66 23.28 -2.75 -0.91
CA HIS A 66 22.58 -3.43 0.18
C HIS A 66 23.01 -2.82 1.52
N PHE A 67 22.07 -2.39 2.35
CA PHE A 67 22.35 -1.94 3.70
C PHE A 67 22.14 -3.07 4.70
N VAL A 68 23.19 -3.36 5.49
CA VAL A 68 23.21 -4.39 6.53
C VAL A 68 23.82 -3.84 7.82
N GLN A 69 23.52 -4.47 8.97
CA GLN A 69 24.06 -4.02 10.26
C GLN A 69 25.38 -4.68 10.65
N GLN A 70 25.78 -5.76 9.98
CA GLN A 70 27.02 -6.47 10.25
C GLN A 70 27.95 -6.38 9.03
N PRO A 71 29.26 -6.23 9.23
CA PRO A 71 30.20 -6.15 8.12
C PRO A 71 30.34 -7.49 7.41
N LEU A 72 30.54 -7.44 6.10
CA LEU A 72 30.85 -8.59 5.25
C LEU A 72 32.26 -8.42 4.67
N GLN A 73 32.98 -9.52 4.56
CA GLN A 73 34.36 -9.47 4.06
C GLN A 73 34.37 -9.35 2.53
N PRO A 74 34.98 -8.32 1.94
CA PRO A 74 35.19 -8.25 0.50
C PRO A 74 35.93 -9.49 -0.03
N GLY A 75 35.48 -9.99 -1.18
CA GLY A 75 35.97 -11.22 -1.80
C GLY A 75 35.30 -12.51 -1.28
N ALA A 76 34.56 -12.46 -0.20
CA ALA A 76 33.84 -13.64 0.32
C ALA A 76 32.69 -14.03 -0.62
N GLU A 77 32.53 -15.34 -0.83
CA GLU A 77 31.35 -15.93 -1.45
C GLU A 77 30.21 -16.00 -0.43
N VAL A 78 29.04 -15.55 -0.82
CA VAL A 78 27.87 -15.46 0.05
C VAL A 78 26.61 -15.97 -0.64
N LEU A 79 25.71 -16.56 0.15
CA LEU A 79 24.41 -17.02 -0.32
C LEU A 79 23.37 -15.93 -0.08
N LEU A 80 22.66 -15.50 -1.13
CA LEU A 80 21.51 -14.63 -1.03
C LEU A 80 20.23 -15.44 -0.84
N SER A 81 19.43 -15.07 0.15
CA SER A 81 18.08 -15.59 0.36
C SER A 81 17.08 -14.44 0.29
N LEU A 82 16.15 -14.52 -0.65
CA LEU A 82 15.12 -13.51 -0.90
C LEU A 82 13.92 -13.76 0.01
N ASP A 83 13.35 -12.70 0.63
CA ASP A 83 12.00 -12.73 1.19
C ASP A 83 10.99 -12.81 0.03
N TRP A 84 10.62 -14.04 -0.30
CA TRP A 84 9.72 -14.31 -1.41
C TRP A 84 8.32 -13.77 -1.19
N ASN A 85 7.82 -13.78 0.05
CA ASN A 85 6.48 -13.28 0.35
C ASN A 85 6.36 -11.78 0.06
N ARG A 86 7.38 -11.01 0.44
CA ARG A 86 7.46 -9.58 0.12
C ARG A 86 7.63 -9.34 -1.38
N ARG A 87 8.54 -10.06 -2.04
CA ARG A 87 8.75 -9.97 -3.49
C ARG A 87 7.48 -10.27 -4.26
N PHE A 88 6.81 -11.36 -3.94
CA PHE A 88 5.61 -11.80 -4.63
C PHE A 88 4.43 -10.84 -4.43
N ASP A 89 4.27 -10.27 -3.22
CA ASP A 89 3.30 -9.20 -2.98
C ASP A 89 3.55 -8.00 -3.89
N HIS A 90 4.80 -7.52 -4.00
CA HIS A 90 5.13 -6.42 -4.90
C HIS A 90 4.89 -6.78 -6.37
N MET A 91 5.24 -8.00 -6.79
CA MET A 91 4.97 -8.48 -8.15
C MET A 91 3.47 -8.48 -8.45
N GLN A 92 2.63 -8.94 -7.52
CA GLN A 92 1.17 -8.92 -7.66
C GLN A 92 0.62 -7.49 -7.78
N GLN A 93 1.05 -6.58 -6.89
CA GLN A 93 0.57 -5.19 -6.95
C GLN A 93 1.05 -4.49 -8.23
N HIS A 94 2.32 -4.67 -8.62
CA HIS A 94 2.89 -4.01 -9.78
C HIS A 94 2.27 -4.51 -11.10
N SER A 95 2.14 -5.83 -11.25
CA SER A 95 1.46 -6.39 -12.42
C SER A 95 -0.02 -6.07 -12.45
N GLY A 96 -0.68 -6.01 -11.28
CA GLY A 96 -2.04 -5.53 -11.14
C GLY A 96 -2.20 -4.07 -11.58
N GLN A 97 -1.25 -3.21 -11.21
CA GLN A 97 -1.23 -1.82 -11.67
C GLN A 97 -1.13 -1.72 -13.20
N HIS A 98 -0.22 -2.47 -13.84
CA HIS A 98 -0.09 -2.50 -15.30
C HIS A 98 -1.38 -2.96 -15.97
N LEU A 99 -1.99 -4.04 -15.49
CA LEU A 99 -3.24 -4.57 -16.03
C LEU A 99 -4.39 -3.56 -15.90
N ILE A 100 -4.56 -2.95 -14.74
CA ILE A 100 -5.61 -1.94 -14.51
C ILE A 100 -5.39 -0.73 -15.42
N THR A 101 -4.16 -0.24 -15.52
CA THR A 101 -3.79 0.88 -16.41
C THR A 101 -4.16 0.60 -17.85
N ALA A 102 -3.77 -0.56 -18.39
CA ALA A 102 -4.06 -0.94 -19.77
C ALA A 102 -5.57 -0.99 -20.05
N ILE A 103 -6.32 -1.64 -19.17
CA ILE A 103 -7.77 -1.81 -19.35
C ILE A 103 -8.53 -0.51 -19.14
N ALA A 104 -8.16 0.33 -18.15
CA ALA A 104 -8.80 1.62 -17.92
C ALA A 104 -8.63 2.57 -19.12
N GLU A 105 -7.42 2.59 -19.72
CA GLU A 105 -7.19 3.37 -20.92
C GLU A 105 -7.93 2.81 -22.13
N GLN A 106 -7.96 1.49 -22.31
CA GLN A 106 -8.66 0.82 -23.41
C GLN A 106 -10.19 1.02 -23.32
N MET A 107 -10.79 0.92 -22.13
CA MET A 107 -12.24 1.02 -21.96
C MET A 107 -12.76 2.45 -21.93
N PHE A 108 -12.01 3.38 -21.32
CA PHE A 108 -12.50 4.70 -20.99
C PHE A 108 -11.60 5.84 -21.47
N GLY A 109 -10.41 5.56 -22.00
CA GLY A 109 -9.41 6.56 -22.37
C GLY A 109 -8.73 7.21 -21.15
N PHE A 110 -8.90 6.65 -19.95
CA PHE A 110 -8.31 7.21 -18.71
C PHE A 110 -6.84 6.85 -18.62
N LYS A 111 -5.97 7.84 -18.82
CA LYS A 111 -4.53 7.66 -18.74
C LYS A 111 -4.05 7.65 -17.30
N THR A 112 -3.12 6.77 -16.97
CA THR A 112 -2.44 6.76 -15.66
C THR A 112 -1.38 7.83 -15.62
N THR A 113 -1.41 8.71 -14.61
CA THR A 113 -0.44 9.79 -14.42
C THR A 113 0.56 9.49 -13.31
N SER A 114 0.13 8.79 -12.26
CA SER A 114 1.01 8.30 -11.19
C SER A 114 0.43 7.06 -10.53
N TRP A 115 1.23 6.39 -9.72
CA TRP A 115 0.79 5.25 -8.96
C TRP A 115 1.71 5.00 -7.76
N GLU A 116 1.18 4.31 -6.78
CA GLU A 116 1.88 3.90 -5.57
C GLU A 116 1.41 2.50 -5.14
N LEU A 117 2.35 1.59 -4.91
CA LEU A 117 2.00 0.23 -4.47
C LEU A 117 1.65 0.15 -2.99
N GLY A 118 2.09 1.11 -2.18
CA GLY A 118 1.81 1.18 -0.76
C GLY A 118 2.13 -0.09 0.03
N ARG A 119 1.86 -0.07 1.34
CA ARG A 119 2.07 -1.26 2.19
C ARG A 119 0.83 -2.13 2.35
N GLN A 120 -0.35 -1.51 2.38
CA GLN A 120 -1.63 -2.19 2.61
C GLN A 120 -2.55 -2.12 1.41
N ARG A 121 -2.57 -1.01 0.71
CA ARG A 121 -3.37 -0.75 -0.49
C ARG A 121 -2.53 -0.06 -1.53
N SER A 122 -2.89 -0.28 -2.78
CA SER A 122 -2.25 0.34 -3.94
C SER A 122 -3.17 1.39 -4.55
N VAL A 123 -2.60 2.41 -5.16
CA VAL A 123 -3.33 3.54 -5.75
C VAL A 123 -2.82 3.81 -7.16
N ILE A 124 -3.75 4.08 -8.08
CA ILE A 124 -3.46 4.56 -9.44
C ILE A 124 -4.14 5.90 -9.62
N GLU A 125 -3.38 6.95 -9.96
CA GLU A 125 -3.94 8.24 -10.32
C GLU A 125 -4.29 8.27 -11.81
N LEU A 126 -5.56 8.48 -12.12
CA LEU A 126 -6.12 8.55 -13.45
C LEU A 126 -6.39 10.00 -13.86
N ASP A 127 -6.12 10.33 -15.12
CA ASP A 127 -6.38 11.66 -15.69
C ASP A 127 -7.86 11.80 -16.07
N THR A 128 -8.69 11.83 -15.04
CA THR A 128 -10.14 12.05 -15.14
C THR A 128 -10.64 12.72 -13.85
N PRO A 129 -11.59 13.66 -13.94
CA PRO A 129 -12.13 14.35 -12.76
C PRO A 129 -12.95 13.42 -11.86
N SER A 130 -13.53 12.35 -12.41
CA SER A 130 -14.33 11.38 -11.67
C SER A 130 -14.42 10.07 -12.42
N MET A 131 -14.79 9.03 -11.71
CA MET A 131 -15.13 7.71 -12.25
C MET A 131 -16.37 7.21 -11.52
N SER A 132 -17.40 6.80 -12.26
CA SER A 132 -18.63 6.32 -11.67
C SER A 132 -18.50 4.92 -11.08
N THR A 133 -19.43 4.54 -10.20
CA THR A 133 -19.48 3.20 -9.60
C THR A 133 -19.58 2.11 -10.67
N GLU A 134 -20.41 2.34 -11.69
CA GLU A 134 -20.61 1.41 -12.81
C GLU A 134 -19.32 1.22 -13.63
N GLN A 135 -18.55 2.30 -13.81
CA GLN A 135 -17.23 2.24 -14.47
C GLN A 135 -16.22 1.45 -13.63
N VAL A 136 -16.20 1.66 -12.32
CA VAL A 136 -15.33 0.88 -11.40
C VAL A 136 -15.69 -0.61 -11.45
N GLU A 137 -16.99 -0.94 -11.39
CA GLU A 137 -17.45 -2.32 -11.45
C GLU A 137 -17.18 -2.97 -12.82
N ALA A 138 -17.35 -2.23 -13.92
CA ALA A 138 -17.06 -2.72 -15.25
C ALA A 138 -15.55 -2.99 -15.43
N LEU A 139 -14.70 -2.08 -14.94
CA LEU A 139 -13.26 -2.25 -14.94
C LEU A 139 -12.84 -3.47 -14.11
N GLU A 140 -13.37 -3.62 -12.90
CA GLU A 140 -13.08 -4.76 -12.02
C GLU A 140 -13.45 -6.10 -12.68
N ARG A 141 -14.62 -6.19 -13.29
CA ARG A 141 -15.02 -7.38 -14.05
C ARG A 141 -14.03 -7.71 -15.16
N ARG A 142 -13.69 -6.71 -15.98
CA ARG A 142 -12.80 -6.91 -17.13
C ARG A 142 -11.37 -7.32 -16.73
N VAL A 143 -10.83 -6.69 -15.69
CA VAL A 143 -9.53 -7.03 -15.12
C VAL A 143 -9.52 -8.48 -14.63
N ASN A 144 -10.54 -8.89 -13.85
CA ASN A 144 -10.62 -10.26 -13.35
C ASN A 144 -10.94 -11.31 -14.43
N GLU A 145 -11.59 -10.92 -15.54
CA GLU A 145 -11.71 -11.79 -16.73
C GLU A 145 -10.33 -12.11 -17.30
N LYS A 146 -9.46 -11.11 -17.47
CA LYS A 146 -8.10 -11.30 -17.99
C LYS A 146 -7.21 -12.15 -17.06
N ILE A 147 -7.41 -12.07 -15.76
CA ILE A 147 -6.77 -12.96 -14.80
C ILE A 147 -7.21 -14.42 -15.04
N ARG A 148 -8.50 -14.67 -15.24
CA ARG A 148 -9.05 -16.02 -15.52
C ARG A 148 -8.62 -16.56 -16.88
N GLU A 149 -8.41 -15.69 -17.87
CA GLU A 149 -7.88 -16.05 -19.18
C GLU A 149 -6.42 -16.54 -19.11
N ARG A 150 -5.73 -16.33 -17.97
CA ARG A 150 -4.35 -16.75 -17.73
C ARG A 150 -3.37 -16.19 -18.75
N VAL A 151 -3.55 -14.90 -19.09
CA VAL A 151 -2.72 -14.20 -20.10
C VAL A 151 -1.25 -14.22 -19.66
N PRO A 152 -0.32 -14.63 -20.55
CA PRO A 152 1.11 -14.60 -20.24
C PRO A 152 1.63 -13.17 -20.04
N VAL A 153 2.60 -13.03 -19.14
CA VAL A 153 3.37 -11.80 -18.92
C VAL A 153 4.83 -12.12 -19.16
N THR A 154 5.43 -11.49 -20.15
CA THR A 154 6.81 -11.73 -20.57
C THR A 154 7.66 -10.49 -20.39
N VAL A 155 8.96 -10.70 -20.24
CA VAL A 155 9.95 -9.64 -20.15
C VAL A 155 10.92 -9.81 -21.30
N ARG A 156 11.17 -8.72 -22.02
CA ARG A 156 12.20 -8.67 -23.08
C ARG A 156 13.08 -7.44 -22.91
N GLU A 157 14.27 -7.52 -23.39
CA GLU A 157 15.22 -6.42 -23.45
C GLU A 157 15.38 -5.99 -24.91
N LEU A 158 15.21 -4.71 -25.16
CA LEU A 158 15.37 -4.10 -26.48
C LEU A 158 16.64 -3.24 -26.49
N PRO A 159 17.45 -3.26 -27.54
CA PRO A 159 18.49 -2.26 -27.77
C PRO A 159 17.91 -0.84 -27.68
N ALA A 160 18.67 0.13 -27.18
CA ALA A 160 18.20 1.50 -27.00
C ALA A 160 17.77 2.20 -28.32
N ASP A 161 18.23 1.70 -29.45
CA ASP A 161 17.94 2.16 -30.80
C ASP A 161 16.88 1.31 -31.52
N ASP A 162 16.25 0.34 -30.84
CA ASP A 162 15.22 -0.51 -31.47
C ASP A 162 13.96 0.31 -31.78
N PRO A 163 13.46 0.31 -33.06
CA PRO A 163 12.25 1.03 -33.43
C PRO A 163 10.99 0.61 -32.64
N ALA A 164 10.95 -0.62 -32.12
CA ALA A 164 9.85 -1.09 -31.28
C ALA A 164 9.67 -0.26 -29.99
N ILE A 165 10.71 0.43 -29.53
CA ILE A 165 10.67 1.32 -28.37
C ILE A 165 9.65 2.45 -28.53
N GLU A 166 9.47 2.98 -29.73
CA GLU A 166 8.51 4.06 -29.99
C GLU A 166 7.04 3.64 -29.78
N THR A 167 6.76 2.34 -29.91
CA THR A 167 5.41 1.79 -29.77
C THR A 167 5.10 1.33 -28.35
N VAL A 168 6.13 1.24 -27.49
CA VAL A 168 5.99 0.78 -26.11
C VAL A 168 5.56 1.94 -25.22
N ARG A 169 4.60 1.69 -24.32
CA ARG A 169 4.22 2.66 -23.29
C ARG A 169 5.42 3.04 -22.44
N SER A 170 5.70 4.32 -22.31
CA SER A 170 6.84 4.83 -21.56
C SER A 170 6.50 6.12 -20.82
N ARG A 171 7.18 6.35 -19.71
CA ARG A 171 7.26 7.66 -19.02
C ARG A 171 8.55 8.40 -19.36
N GLY A 172 9.31 7.91 -20.32
CA GLY A 172 10.66 8.35 -20.65
C GLY A 172 11.71 7.55 -19.87
N LEU A 173 12.87 7.41 -20.48
CA LEU A 173 14.05 6.84 -19.83
C LEU A 173 14.74 7.93 -18.99
N PRO A 174 15.39 7.57 -17.86
CA PRO A 174 16.30 8.48 -17.17
C PRO A 174 17.35 9.02 -18.15
N GLY A 175 17.74 10.29 -18.01
CA GLY A 175 18.70 10.92 -18.92
C GLY A 175 20.11 10.31 -18.87
N ASP A 176 20.39 9.53 -17.84
CA ASP A 176 21.62 8.77 -17.61
C ASP A 176 21.48 7.28 -17.94
N HIS A 177 20.37 6.87 -18.59
CA HIS A 177 20.15 5.47 -18.93
C HIS A 177 21.17 5.01 -19.98
N VAL A 178 21.87 3.93 -19.67
CA VAL A 178 22.82 3.25 -20.55
C VAL A 178 22.45 1.78 -20.61
N GLY A 179 22.38 1.24 -21.83
CA GLY A 179 22.11 -0.18 -22.04
C GLY A 179 20.71 -0.48 -22.58
N PRO A 180 20.31 -1.76 -22.60
CA PRO A 180 19.04 -2.19 -23.15
C PRO A 180 17.86 -1.68 -22.31
N VAL A 181 16.72 -1.48 -22.99
CA VAL A 181 15.47 -1.07 -22.40
C VAL A 181 14.66 -2.31 -22.04
N ARG A 182 14.31 -2.45 -20.77
CA ARG A 182 13.49 -3.57 -20.28
C ARG A 182 12.01 -3.28 -20.51
N VAL A 183 11.35 -4.17 -21.24
CA VAL A 183 9.93 -4.09 -21.60
C VAL A 183 9.19 -5.26 -20.98
N VAL A 184 8.06 -4.96 -20.37
CA VAL A 184 7.11 -5.93 -19.84
C VAL A 184 5.89 -5.96 -20.73
N ASP A 185 5.61 -7.12 -21.32
CA ASP A 185 4.50 -7.35 -22.23
C ASP A 185 3.41 -8.18 -21.52
N ILE A 186 2.18 -7.69 -21.52
CA ILE A 186 0.98 -8.46 -21.22
C ILE A 186 0.36 -8.84 -22.55
N GLU A 187 0.41 -10.11 -22.93
CA GLU A 187 0.10 -10.58 -24.27
C GLU A 187 -1.27 -10.08 -24.75
N GLY A 188 -1.26 -9.38 -25.91
CA GLY A 188 -2.46 -8.82 -26.54
C GLY A 188 -3.13 -7.66 -25.77
N LEU A 189 -2.51 -7.14 -24.72
CA LEU A 189 -3.09 -6.07 -23.90
C LEU A 189 -2.19 -4.83 -23.80
N ASP A 190 -0.93 -4.97 -23.43
CA ASP A 190 -0.05 -3.84 -23.16
C ASP A 190 1.43 -4.21 -23.27
N SER A 191 2.24 -3.26 -23.72
CA SER A 191 3.70 -3.32 -23.68
C SER A 191 4.20 -2.07 -22.97
N ASN A 192 4.99 -2.23 -21.92
CA ASN A 192 5.37 -1.13 -21.05
C ASN A 192 6.84 -1.19 -20.64
N MET A 193 7.56 -0.06 -20.75
CA MET A 193 8.91 0.05 -20.20
C MET A 193 8.85 0.02 -18.69
N CYS A 194 9.40 -1.01 -18.08
CA CYS A 194 9.38 -1.17 -16.63
C CYS A 194 10.59 -1.96 -16.13
N CYS A 195 11.28 -1.41 -15.12
CA CYS A 195 12.38 -2.07 -14.44
C CYS A 195 11.93 -2.93 -13.25
N GLY A 196 10.66 -2.84 -12.84
CA GLY A 196 10.13 -3.56 -11.69
C GLY A 196 9.98 -5.06 -11.91
N THR A 197 9.61 -5.78 -10.86
CA THR A 197 9.37 -7.22 -10.92
C THR A 197 7.90 -7.52 -11.16
N HIS A 198 7.62 -8.51 -11.99
CA HIS A 198 6.27 -8.86 -12.42
C HIS A 198 6.00 -10.37 -12.30
N VAL A 199 4.74 -10.74 -12.22
CA VAL A 199 4.31 -12.14 -12.36
C VAL A 199 4.53 -12.61 -13.80
N SER A 200 4.70 -13.90 -14.01
CA SER A 200 4.87 -14.49 -15.35
C SER A 200 3.55 -14.83 -16.04
N ASN A 201 2.46 -14.82 -15.29
CA ASN A 201 1.12 -15.06 -15.79
C ASN A 201 0.11 -14.27 -14.96
N LEU A 202 -0.91 -13.71 -15.60
CA LEU A 202 -1.94 -12.93 -14.88
C LEU A 202 -2.71 -13.77 -13.84
N SER A 203 -2.77 -15.10 -14.00
CA SER A 203 -3.38 -15.99 -13.00
C SER A 203 -2.71 -15.90 -11.62
N ASP A 204 -1.44 -15.51 -11.55
CA ASP A 204 -0.70 -15.31 -10.30
C ASP A 204 -1.20 -14.11 -9.50
N LEU A 205 -1.96 -13.21 -10.14
CA LEU A 205 -2.69 -12.13 -9.45
C LEU A 205 -3.87 -12.64 -8.64
N GLN A 206 -4.33 -13.89 -8.87
CA GLN A 206 -5.47 -14.53 -8.21
C GLN A 206 -6.79 -13.74 -8.40
N ALA A 207 -6.88 -12.55 -7.82
CA ALA A 207 -7.98 -11.61 -7.99
C ALA A 207 -7.49 -10.18 -7.77
N ILE A 208 -8.19 -9.23 -8.40
CA ILE A 208 -8.06 -7.80 -8.11
C ILE A 208 -9.39 -7.29 -7.57
N LYS A 209 -9.36 -6.57 -6.45
CA LYS A 209 -10.48 -5.83 -5.90
C LYS A 209 -10.24 -4.33 -6.02
N LEU A 210 -11.14 -3.64 -6.69
CA LEU A 210 -11.18 -2.18 -6.71
C LEU A 210 -12.00 -1.71 -5.50
N LEU A 211 -11.35 -0.96 -4.60
CA LEU A 211 -11.98 -0.50 -3.35
C LEU A 211 -12.80 0.78 -3.53
N GLY A 212 -12.69 1.40 -4.71
CA GLY A 212 -13.37 2.65 -5.03
C GLY A 212 -12.39 3.75 -5.41
N THR A 213 -12.88 4.98 -5.46
CA THR A 213 -12.14 6.15 -5.89
C THR A 213 -12.03 7.18 -4.78
N GLU A 214 -10.88 7.87 -4.74
CA GLU A 214 -10.62 9.02 -3.88
C GLU A 214 -10.28 10.23 -4.76
N LYS A 215 -10.55 11.44 -4.26
CA LYS A 215 -10.22 12.66 -4.99
C LYS A 215 -8.71 12.85 -5.08
N GLY A 216 -8.18 12.90 -6.28
CA GLY A 216 -6.77 13.19 -6.56
C GLY A 216 -6.49 14.69 -6.59
N LYS A 217 -5.22 15.04 -6.84
CA LYS A 217 -4.79 16.45 -7.04
C LYS A 217 -5.15 16.91 -8.45
N LYS A 218 -5.29 18.22 -8.65
CA LYS A 218 -5.48 18.84 -9.97
C LYS A 218 -6.60 18.20 -10.80
N ASN A 219 -7.76 17.96 -10.19
CA ASN A 219 -8.94 17.39 -10.85
C ASN A 219 -8.73 15.99 -11.43
N LYS A 220 -7.92 15.17 -10.75
CA LYS A 220 -7.69 13.76 -11.07
C LYS A 220 -8.38 12.84 -10.07
N THR A 221 -8.43 11.57 -10.40
CA THR A 221 -9.07 10.54 -9.58
C THR A 221 -8.05 9.47 -9.19
N ASN A 222 -7.98 9.16 -7.90
CA ASN A 222 -7.21 8.06 -7.36
C ASN A 222 -8.09 6.81 -7.30
N LEU A 223 -7.75 5.78 -8.06
CA LEU A 223 -8.37 4.47 -7.98
C LEU A 223 -7.58 3.59 -7.00
N VAL A 224 -8.27 3.11 -5.95
CA VAL A 224 -7.66 2.29 -4.90
C VAL A 224 -7.92 0.82 -5.18
N PHE A 225 -6.87 -0.01 -5.10
CA PHE A 225 -6.99 -1.44 -5.39
C PHE A 225 -6.14 -2.33 -4.49
N LEU A 226 -6.49 -3.60 -4.49
CA LEU A 226 -5.74 -4.72 -3.91
C LEU A 226 -5.60 -5.82 -4.97
N ALA A 227 -4.47 -6.50 -4.99
CA ALA A 227 -4.25 -7.68 -5.82
C ALA A 227 -3.75 -8.85 -4.97
N GLY A 228 -4.15 -10.06 -5.35
CA GLY A 228 -3.62 -11.31 -4.79
C GLY A 228 -3.77 -11.44 -3.28
N ASN A 229 -2.67 -11.73 -2.61
CA ASN A 229 -2.65 -11.96 -1.17
C ASN A 229 -3.21 -10.81 -0.33
N ARG A 230 -3.15 -9.56 -0.82
CA ARG A 230 -3.74 -8.41 -0.10
C ARG A 230 -5.26 -8.50 -0.08
N VAL A 231 -5.89 -9.04 -1.12
CA VAL A 231 -7.35 -9.28 -1.16
C VAL A 231 -7.73 -10.29 -0.07
N LEU A 232 -7.02 -11.41 0.02
CA LEU A 232 -7.27 -12.45 1.02
C LEU A 232 -7.11 -11.92 2.46
N LYS A 233 -6.02 -11.20 2.72
CA LYS A 233 -5.80 -10.56 4.04
C LYS A 233 -6.87 -9.53 4.39
N SER A 234 -7.33 -8.75 3.41
CA SER A 234 -8.41 -7.78 3.62
C SER A 234 -9.73 -8.46 3.98
N ILE A 235 -10.07 -9.59 3.33
CA ILE A 235 -11.26 -10.39 3.65
C ILE A 235 -11.15 -10.96 5.06
N GLU A 236 -10.00 -11.55 5.43
CA GLU A 236 -9.76 -12.09 6.76
C GLU A 236 -9.93 -11.03 7.85
N GLN A 237 -9.34 -9.85 7.66
CA GLN A 237 -9.45 -8.74 8.59
C GLN A 237 -10.90 -8.23 8.70
N SER A 238 -11.60 -8.09 7.56
CA SER A 238 -13.00 -7.66 7.53
C SER A 238 -13.89 -8.65 8.26
N HIS A 239 -13.72 -9.95 8.02
CA HIS A 239 -14.48 -11.02 8.69
C HIS A 239 -14.21 -11.04 10.21
N SER A 240 -12.95 -10.89 10.62
CA SER A 240 -12.59 -10.82 12.05
C SER A 240 -13.24 -9.62 12.74
N THR A 241 -13.27 -8.46 12.07
CA THR A 241 -13.92 -7.25 12.57
C THR A 241 -15.43 -7.43 12.67
N GLU A 242 -16.05 -8.01 11.64
CA GLU A 242 -17.49 -8.31 11.61
C GLU A 242 -17.88 -9.24 12.75
N LYS A 243 -17.10 -10.31 12.98
CA LYS A 243 -17.33 -11.25 14.09
C LYS A 243 -17.21 -10.57 15.45
N ALA A 244 -16.24 -9.68 15.63
CA ALA A 244 -16.07 -8.91 16.86
C ALA A 244 -17.27 -7.97 17.10
N LEU A 245 -17.72 -7.24 16.07
CA LEU A 245 -18.92 -6.38 16.14
C LEU A 245 -20.18 -7.18 16.45
N THR A 246 -20.38 -8.34 15.83
CA THR A 246 -21.49 -9.26 16.14
C THR A 246 -21.49 -9.64 17.62
N SER A 247 -20.33 -9.96 18.18
CA SER A 247 -20.19 -10.30 19.60
C SER A 247 -20.51 -9.12 20.53
N LEU A 248 -20.07 -7.91 20.19
CA LEU A 248 -20.28 -6.70 21.00
C LEU A 248 -21.74 -6.22 20.94
N LEU A 249 -22.29 -6.15 19.73
CA LEU A 249 -23.62 -5.58 19.49
C LEU A 249 -24.75 -6.58 19.73
N LYS A 250 -24.44 -7.88 19.82
CA LYS A 250 -25.42 -8.98 19.94
C LYS A 250 -26.44 -9.00 18.79
N ASN A 251 -26.04 -8.52 17.62
CA ASN A 251 -26.85 -8.45 16.40
C ASN A 251 -26.08 -9.07 15.23
N GLY A 252 -26.80 -9.56 14.22
CA GLY A 252 -26.19 -10.05 12.99
C GLY A 252 -25.51 -8.94 12.17
N PRO A 253 -24.62 -9.30 11.19
CA PRO A 253 -23.87 -8.32 10.40
C PRO A 253 -24.72 -7.26 9.71
N GLY A 254 -25.87 -7.65 9.15
CA GLY A 254 -26.79 -6.73 8.48
C GLY A 254 -27.42 -5.68 9.39
N GLU A 255 -27.38 -5.89 10.72
CA GLU A 255 -27.98 -4.99 11.71
C GLU A 255 -26.95 -4.12 12.44
N HIS A 256 -25.64 -4.31 12.22
CA HIS A 256 -24.58 -3.59 12.94
C HIS A 256 -24.75 -2.07 12.85
N VAL A 257 -25.01 -1.54 11.65
CA VAL A 257 -25.16 -0.10 11.42
C VAL A 257 -26.31 0.48 12.23
N GLU A 258 -27.48 -0.18 12.20
CA GLU A 258 -28.67 0.27 12.94
C GLU A 258 -28.48 0.10 14.47
N ALA A 259 -27.80 -0.93 14.90
CA ALA A 259 -27.45 -1.10 16.31
C ALA A 259 -26.54 0.04 16.82
N VAL A 260 -25.54 0.43 16.05
CA VAL A 260 -24.66 1.56 16.39
C VAL A 260 -25.45 2.88 16.41
N LYS A 261 -26.35 3.13 15.44
CA LYS A 261 -27.19 4.34 15.43
C LYS A 261 -28.09 4.41 16.69
N ARG A 262 -28.69 3.27 17.10
CA ARG A 262 -29.48 3.20 18.33
C ARG A 262 -28.63 3.51 19.56
N LEU A 263 -27.43 2.94 19.67
CA LEU A 263 -26.51 3.25 20.77
C LEU A 263 -26.12 4.73 20.80
N GLN A 264 -25.78 5.32 19.68
CA GLN A 264 -25.46 6.75 19.60
C GLN A 264 -26.64 7.64 20.05
N SER A 265 -27.86 7.30 19.66
CA SER A 265 -29.07 8.02 20.05
C SER A 265 -29.33 7.88 21.55
N SER A 266 -29.16 6.68 22.11
CA SER A 266 -29.29 6.41 23.54
C SER A 266 -28.27 7.19 24.36
N VAL A 267 -27.00 7.26 23.90
CA VAL A 267 -25.96 8.05 24.57
C VAL A 267 -26.32 9.53 24.59
N LYS A 268 -26.79 10.10 23.48
CA LYS A 268 -27.24 11.51 23.42
C LYS A 268 -28.38 11.79 24.38
N LEU A 269 -29.37 10.89 24.46
CA LEU A 269 -30.50 11.00 25.39
C LEU A 269 -30.03 10.93 26.85
N LEU A 270 -29.17 9.96 27.19
CA LEU A 270 -28.63 9.82 28.53
C LEU A 270 -27.79 11.05 28.95
N GLN A 271 -26.99 11.60 28.08
CA GLN A 271 -26.26 12.84 28.32
C GLN A 271 -27.19 14.03 28.62
N LYS A 272 -28.28 14.16 27.85
CA LYS A 272 -29.30 15.19 28.07
C LYS A 272 -29.98 15.00 29.43
N ASN A 273 -30.40 13.77 29.76
CA ASN A 273 -31.05 13.44 31.02
C ASN A 273 -30.09 13.68 32.20
N ASN A 274 -28.84 13.30 32.09
CA ASN A 274 -27.82 13.55 33.13
C ASN A 274 -27.67 15.06 33.40
N LEU A 275 -27.57 15.88 32.33
CA LEU A 275 -27.49 17.34 32.49
C LEU A 275 -28.76 17.92 33.17
N THR A 276 -29.94 17.39 32.85
CA THR A 276 -31.19 17.81 33.50
C THR A 276 -31.17 17.45 34.98
N LEU A 277 -30.82 16.21 35.30
CA LEU A 277 -30.71 15.76 36.69
C LEU A 277 -29.70 16.56 37.50
N LEU A 278 -28.54 16.89 36.91
CA LEU A 278 -27.55 17.76 37.57
C LEU A 278 -28.10 19.16 37.86
N ARG A 279 -28.92 19.73 36.97
CA ARG A 279 -29.58 21.01 37.18
C ARG A 279 -30.63 20.90 38.31
N ASP A 280 -31.42 19.85 38.32
CA ASP A 280 -32.42 19.60 39.39
C ASP A 280 -31.74 19.44 40.76
N VAL A 281 -30.65 18.69 40.83
CA VAL A 281 -29.83 18.56 42.05
C VAL A 281 -29.30 19.91 42.49
N ALA A 282 -28.78 20.75 41.58
CA ALA A 282 -28.29 22.07 41.90
C ALA A 282 -29.40 22.99 42.48
N VAL A 283 -30.62 22.91 41.90
CA VAL A 283 -31.79 23.64 42.43
C VAL A 283 -32.17 23.16 43.82
N LEU A 284 -32.17 21.84 44.07
CA LEU A 284 -32.49 21.28 45.40
C LEU A 284 -31.47 21.71 46.45
N ILE A 285 -30.17 21.66 46.11
CA ILE A 285 -29.09 22.11 47.02
C ILE A 285 -29.23 23.60 47.33
N ALA A 286 -29.55 24.41 46.33
CA ALA A 286 -29.77 25.85 46.53
C ALA A 286 -31.01 26.14 47.43
N ARG A 287 -32.09 25.35 47.31
CA ARG A 287 -33.28 25.45 48.17
C ARG A 287 -32.95 25.03 49.58
N ASP A 288 -32.26 23.93 49.78
CA ASP A 288 -31.84 23.45 51.10
C ASP A 288 -30.97 24.50 51.80
N PHE A 289 -29.99 25.04 51.12
CA PHE A 289 -29.14 26.12 51.63
C PHE A 289 -29.97 27.35 52.09
N LYS A 290 -30.93 27.77 51.27
CA LYS A 290 -31.82 28.91 51.62
C LYS A 290 -32.76 28.64 52.79
N SER A 291 -33.08 27.40 53.06
CA SER A 291 -33.97 27.00 54.19
C SER A 291 -33.26 26.96 55.55
N GLN A 292 -31.92 26.99 55.56
CA GLN A 292 -31.13 27.00 56.79
C GLN A 292 -31.20 28.36 57.49
N PRO A 293 -31.43 28.40 58.82
CA PRO A 293 -31.62 29.69 59.56
C PRO A 293 -30.35 30.54 59.63
N ASP A 294 -29.18 29.94 59.49
CA ASP A 294 -27.89 30.62 59.62
C ASP A 294 -27.02 30.32 58.36
N HIS A 295 -27.41 30.84 57.20
CA HIS A 295 -26.70 30.63 55.95
C HIS A 295 -25.71 31.77 55.63
N ARG A 296 -24.58 31.41 55.00
CA ARG A 296 -23.56 32.38 54.54
C ARG A 296 -24.09 33.18 53.35
N GLN A 297 -23.54 34.42 53.17
CA GLN A 297 -23.93 35.30 52.06
C GLN A 297 -23.58 34.74 50.66
N LEU A 298 -22.62 33.85 50.60
CA LEU A 298 -22.20 33.19 49.33
C LEU A 298 -21.96 31.72 49.56
N PHE A 299 -22.54 30.89 48.70
CA PHE A 299 -22.34 29.47 48.58
C PHE A 299 -21.89 29.11 47.16
N VAL A 300 -20.75 28.45 47.01
CA VAL A 300 -20.23 27.96 45.74
C VAL A 300 -20.20 26.45 45.79
N LEU A 301 -20.93 25.82 44.88
CA LEU A 301 -20.91 24.40 44.64
C LEU A 301 -20.06 24.10 43.42
N HIS A 302 -18.94 23.40 43.59
CA HIS A 302 -18.12 22.90 42.53
C HIS A 302 -18.24 21.37 42.45
N ARG A 303 -18.60 20.84 41.27
CA ARG A 303 -18.63 19.40 41.02
C ARG A 303 -17.94 19.08 39.71
#